data_b9a8810ad46dcaa9825971131b8de803
#
_entry.id   b9a8810ad46dcaa9825971131b8de803
#
_cell.length_a   1.000
_cell.length_b   1.000
_cell.length_c   1.000
_cell.angle_alpha   90.00
_cell.angle_beta   90.00
_cell.angle_gamma   90.00
#
_symmetry.space_group_name_H-M   'P 1'
#
loop_
_entity.id
_entity.type
_entity.pdbx_description
1 polymer ?
#
loop_
_entity_poly.entity_id
_entity_poly.type
_entity_poly.pdbx_seq_one_letter_code
_entity_poly.pdbx_strand_id
1 'polypeptide(L)'
;MTQRVYRTDREDRESVPVPGLNPAERYVSRLSARTALYTEVCLLFGSDSSPRTPSAYRSLVIDENRLARASTSARTKLWIELKGRYRLDADDPLFLAFWAEWQRCTSEAERGLTVYVLFALNDKLVFDLGTELLFPLLRRAPVELRVADVLASIKRAEPSHPEVEGWSDNTRRSLAQDYCASIRDFGLATGGTRKLTVRPALYGAPVRLLVRALRLTSAAQVAIAQHPAFRLLGVDGIEVIDALGELNRIGALRFRMQGDVVELDIAEGQ
;
A
#
# COMPACT_ATOMS: atom_id res chain seq x y z
N MET A 1 -23.74 19.49 42.44
CA MET A 1 -22.79 18.55 41.77
C MET A 1 -23.23 18.37 40.34
N THR A 2 -22.62 19.12 39.44
CA THR A 2 -23.00 19.16 38.05
C THR A 2 -22.06 18.27 37.25
N GLN A 3 -22.56 17.14 36.77
CA GLN A 3 -21.82 16.25 35.87
C GLN A 3 -21.58 16.99 34.54
N ARG A 4 -20.33 17.32 34.26
CA ARG A 4 -19.88 17.72 32.93
C ARG A 4 -19.87 16.49 32.04
N VAL A 5 -20.86 16.34 31.19
CA VAL A 5 -20.88 15.41 30.07
C VAL A 5 -19.83 15.90 29.08
N TYR A 6 -18.71 15.19 28.98
CA TYR A 6 -17.78 15.37 27.86
C TYR A 6 -18.46 14.85 26.59
N ARG A 7 -19.03 15.76 25.85
CA ARG A 7 -19.46 15.54 24.48
C ARG A 7 -18.18 15.43 23.65
N THR A 8 -17.78 14.22 23.32
CA THR A 8 -16.79 13.97 22.27
C THR A 8 -17.41 14.40 20.96
N ASP A 9 -16.95 15.54 20.42
CA ASP A 9 -17.21 15.95 19.04
C ASP A 9 -16.55 14.92 18.11
N ARG A 10 -17.25 13.81 17.86
CA ARG A 10 -17.04 13.01 16.66
C ARG A 10 -17.69 13.82 15.54
N GLU A 11 -16.92 14.75 14.98
CA GLU A 11 -17.22 15.23 13.63
C GLU A 11 -17.37 14.00 12.73
N ASP A 12 -18.49 13.91 12.02
CA ASP A 12 -18.74 12.97 10.94
C ASP A 12 -17.67 13.19 9.84
N ARG A 13 -16.46 12.66 10.05
CA ARG A 13 -15.46 12.62 9.00
C ARG A 13 -15.97 11.64 7.96
N GLU A 14 -16.36 12.16 6.83
CA GLU A 14 -16.75 11.39 5.66
C GLU A 14 -15.64 10.37 5.37
N SER A 15 -15.99 9.06 5.36
CA SER A 15 -14.99 8.00 5.20
C SER A 15 -14.39 8.09 3.80
N VAL A 16 -13.06 8.12 3.74
CA VAL A 16 -12.33 8.18 2.46
C VAL A 16 -12.28 6.77 1.87
N PRO A 17 -12.67 6.60 0.58
CA PRO A 17 -12.57 5.29 -0.06
C PRO A 17 -11.11 4.82 -0.18
N VAL A 18 -10.80 3.68 0.43
CA VAL A 18 -9.51 2.99 0.31
C VAL A 18 -9.78 1.62 -0.33
N PRO A 19 -9.60 1.47 -1.66
CA PRO A 19 -10.01 0.30 -2.42
C PRO A 19 -9.51 -1.03 -1.83
N GLY A 20 -8.24 -1.10 -1.45
CA GLY A 20 -7.66 -2.30 -0.86
C GLY A 20 -8.34 -2.75 0.45
N LEU A 21 -8.85 -1.80 1.23
CA LEU A 21 -9.54 -2.07 2.50
C LEU A 21 -11.04 -2.30 2.34
N ASN A 22 -11.62 -2.04 1.16
CA ASN A 22 -13.04 -2.22 0.90
C ASN A 22 -13.32 -3.67 0.46
N PRO A 23 -14.04 -4.49 1.25
CA PRO A 23 -14.32 -5.88 0.87
C PRO A 23 -15.17 -6.01 -0.39
N ALA A 24 -15.99 -4.99 -0.70
CA ALA A 24 -16.87 -4.97 -1.87
C ALA A 24 -16.21 -4.37 -3.12
N GLU A 25 -14.93 -3.96 -3.04
CA GLU A 25 -14.22 -3.40 -4.18
C GLU A 25 -13.94 -4.46 -5.23
N ARG A 26 -14.09 -4.08 -6.50
CA ARG A 26 -13.87 -4.99 -7.64
C ARG A 26 -12.38 -5.11 -7.96
N TYR A 27 -11.99 -6.28 -8.44
CA TYR A 27 -10.65 -6.46 -9.00
C TYR A 27 -10.52 -5.73 -10.34
N VAL A 28 -9.35 -5.16 -10.56
CA VAL A 28 -9.00 -4.50 -11.83
C VAL A 28 -7.77 -5.16 -12.43
N SER A 29 -7.77 -5.32 -13.76
CA SER A 29 -6.63 -5.94 -14.48
C SER A 29 -5.50 -4.95 -14.80
N ARG A 30 -5.48 -3.77 -14.19
CA ARG A 30 -4.51 -2.70 -14.49
C ARG A 30 -3.04 -3.16 -14.43
N LEU A 31 -2.72 -4.05 -13.49
CA LEU A 31 -1.36 -4.57 -13.35
C LEU A 31 -0.90 -5.41 -14.55
N SER A 32 -1.83 -5.93 -15.39
CA SER A 32 -1.46 -6.67 -16.61
C SER A 32 -0.83 -5.83 -17.72
N ALA A 33 -0.88 -4.50 -17.60
CA ALA A 33 -0.33 -3.58 -18.61
C ALA A 33 1.15 -3.26 -18.34
N ARG A 34 1.58 -3.24 -17.09
CA ARG A 34 2.95 -2.91 -16.63
C ARG A 34 3.11 -3.33 -15.17
N THR A 35 4.37 -3.50 -14.74
CA THR A 35 4.73 -3.64 -13.32
C THR A 35 4.28 -2.43 -12.49
N ALA A 36 4.56 -2.45 -11.19
CA ALA A 36 4.22 -1.36 -10.27
C ALA A 36 4.84 0.01 -10.60
N LEU A 37 5.82 0.08 -11.50
CA LEU A 37 6.49 1.34 -11.87
C LEU A 37 7.21 1.99 -10.67
N TYR A 38 7.82 1.19 -9.80
CA TYR A 38 8.48 1.67 -8.59
C TYR A 38 9.59 2.68 -8.89
N THR A 39 10.45 2.39 -9.87
CA THR A 39 11.53 3.30 -10.28
C THR A 39 10.99 4.63 -10.78
N GLU A 40 9.93 4.61 -11.57
CA GLU A 40 9.28 5.81 -12.11
C GLU A 40 8.69 6.67 -10.98
N VAL A 41 8.07 6.04 -10.00
CA VAL A 41 7.53 6.73 -8.80
C VAL A 41 8.66 7.40 -8.02
N CYS A 42 9.75 6.70 -7.76
CA CYS A 42 10.90 7.27 -7.05
C CYS A 42 11.49 8.47 -7.81
N LEU A 43 11.62 8.37 -9.14
CA LEU A 43 12.09 9.48 -9.98
C LEU A 43 11.10 10.65 -10.01
N LEU A 44 9.79 10.35 -10.00
CA LEU A 44 8.76 11.38 -10.04
C LEU A 44 8.71 12.18 -8.74
N PHE A 45 8.81 11.50 -7.60
CA PHE A 45 8.81 12.17 -6.29
C PHE A 45 10.15 12.88 -6.03
N GLY A 46 11.26 12.28 -6.42
CA GLY A 46 12.59 12.87 -6.33
C GLY A 46 12.90 13.42 -4.93
N SER A 47 13.34 14.68 -4.89
CA SER A 47 13.61 15.45 -3.67
C SER A 47 12.52 16.47 -3.35
N ASP A 48 11.32 16.33 -3.90
CA ASP A 48 10.22 17.26 -3.64
C ASP A 48 9.88 17.26 -2.12
N SER A 49 9.73 18.44 -1.55
CA SER A 49 9.38 18.61 -0.13
C SER A 49 7.89 18.56 0.14
N SER A 50 7.06 18.72 -0.91
CA SER A 50 5.59 18.72 -0.81
C SER A 50 4.96 17.94 -1.96
N PRO A 51 3.78 17.35 -1.75
CA PRO A 51 3.02 16.68 -2.81
C PRO A 51 2.50 17.72 -3.81
N ARG A 52 2.30 17.29 -5.05
CA ARG A 52 1.84 18.15 -6.13
C ARG A 52 0.40 17.83 -6.51
N THR A 53 -0.27 18.80 -7.15
CA THR A 53 -1.58 18.58 -7.76
C THR A 53 -1.47 17.60 -8.94
N PRO A 54 -2.58 16.94 -9.34
CA PRO A 54 -2.58 16.03 -10.49
C PRO A 54 -2.10 16.71 -11.79
N SER A 55 -2.45 17.98 -11.98
CA SER A 55 -2.00 18.75 -13.17
C SER A 55 -0.50 18.98 -13.18
N ALA A 56 0.10 19.27 -12.01
CA ALA A 56 1.54 19.45 -11.90
C ALA A 56 2.31 18.15 -12.12
N TYR A 57 1.85 17.01 -11.53
CA TYR A 57 2.44 15.70 -11.83
C TYR A 57 2.30 15.32 -13.30
N ARG A 58 1.14 15.61 -13.92
CA ARG A 58 0.93 15.38 -15.36
C ARG A 58 1.95 16.16 -16.20
N SER A 59 2.17 17.44 -15.89
CA SER A 59 3.15 18.27 -16.60
C SER A 59 4.56 17.69 -16.50
N LEU A 60 4.99 17.26 -15.28
CA LEU A 60 6.30 16.60 -15.12
C LEU A 60 6.47 15.38 -16.02
N VAL A 61 5.42 14.54 -16.14
CA VAL A 61 5.50 13.30 -16.92
C VAL A 61 5.36 13.55 -18.42
N ILE A 62 4.40 14.38 -18.85
CA ILE A 62 4.04 14.54 -20.25
C ILE A 62 4.85 15.68 -20.90
N ASP A 63 4.83 16.87 -20.29
CA ASP A 63 5.38 18.07 -20.93
C ASP A 63 6.89 18.16 -20.72
N GLU A 64 7.36 18.02 -19.49
CA GLU A 64 8.79 18.04 -19.14
C GLU A 64 9.51 16.72 -19.42
N ASN A 65 8.77 15.63 -19.64
CA ASN A 65 9.33 14.29 -19.89
C ASN A 65 10.35 13.82 -18.84
N ARG A 66 10.09 14.10 -17.56
CA ARG A 66 11.00 13.78 -16.43
C ARG A 66 11.38 12.30 -16.39
N LEU A 67 10.53 11.42 -16.91
CA LEU A 67 10.76 9.97 -16.94
C LEU A 67 11.38 9.48 -18.26
N ALA A 68 11.89 10.39 -19.09
CA ALA A 68 12.66 10.14 -20.32
C ALA A 68 11.98 9.14 -21.30
N ARG A 69 10.68 9.31 -21.59
CA ARG A 69 9.97 8.48 -22.57
C ARG A 69 10.06 9.07 -23.99
N ALA A 70 10.30 8.19 -24.98
CA ALA A 70 10.59 8.59 -26.35
C ALA A 70 9.45 9.33 -27.06
N SER A 71 8.17 9.03 -26.75
CA SER A 71 7.03 9.63 -27.45
C SER A 71 5.98 10.17 -26.48
N THR A 72 5.20 11.17 -26.93
CA THR A 72 4.08 11.72 -26.17
C THR A 72 3.02 10.65 -25.85
N SER A 73 2.75 9.72 -26.76
CA SER A 73 1.85 8.60 -26.51
C SER A 73 2.35 7.71 -25.36
N ALA A 74 3.65 7.40 -25.31
CA ALA A 74 4.24 6.62 -24.23
C ALA A 74 4.18 7.38 -22.88
N ARG A 75 4.39 8.69 -22.88
CA ARG A 75 4.27 9.57 -21.71
C ARG A 75 2.84 9.62 -21.19
N THR A 76 1.87 9.77 -22.09
CA THR A 76 0.44 9.79 -21.72
C THR A 76 -0.02 8.47 -21.11
N LYS A 77 0.36 7.33 -21.72
CA LYS A 77 0.06 6.00 -21.15
C LYS A 77 0.70 5.83 -19.79
N LEU A 78 1.95 6.22 -19.62
CA LEU A 78 2.66 6.14 -18.34
C LEU A 78 1.99 7.00 -17.26
N TRP A 79 1.57 8.22 -17.61
CA TRP A 79 0.82 9.09 -16.69
C TRP A 79 -0.49 8.45 -16.19
N ILE A 80 -1.28 7.87 -17.10
CA ILE A 80 -2.53 7.18 -16.76
C ILE A 80 -2.27 6.06 -15.75
N GLU A 81 -1.22 5.26 -15.99
CA GLU A 81 -0.85 4.16 -15.12
C GLU A 81 -0.37 4.64 -13.74
N LEU A 82 0.51 5.63 -13.70
CA LEU A 82 1.03 6.18 -12.44
C LEU A 82 -0.08 6.82 -11.61
N LYS A 83 -0.91 7.67 -12.21
CA LYS A 83 -2.04 8.30 -11.53
C LYS A 83 -3.00 7.26 -10.96
N GLY A 84 -3.33 6.24 -11.76
CA GLY A 84 -4.26 5.18 -11.35
C GLY A 84 -3.71 4.27 -10.25
N ARG A 85 -2.39 4.06 -10.18
CA ARG A 85 -1.76 3.20 -9.17
C ARG A 85 -1.48 3.90 -7.85
N TYR A 86 -1.14 5.19 -7.89
CA TYR A 86 -0.57 5.89 -6.74
C TYR A 86 -1.37 7.11 -6.28
N ARG A 87 -2.57 7.35 -6.85
CA ARG A 87 -3.46 8.46 -6.45
C ARG A 87 -2.74 9.81 -6.39
N LEU A 88 -1.94 10.14 -7.40
CA LEU A 88 -1.07 11.32 -7.44
C LEU A 88 -1.86 12.63 -7.36
N ASP A 89 -2.25 13.00 -6.14
CA ASP A 89 -3.09 14.17 -5.86
C ASP A 89 -2.80 14.71 -4.45
N ALA A 90 -2.38 15.98 -4.39
CA ALA A 90 -2.13 16.68 -3.15
C ALA A 90 -3.38 16.87 -2.27
N ASP A 91 -4.58 16.73 -2.84
CA ASP A 91 -5.84 16.85 -2.12
C ASP A 91 -6.42 15.47 -1.70
N ASP A 92 -5.78 14.36 -2.12
CA ASP A 92 -6.20 13.01 -1.73
C ASP A 92 -5.67 12.65 -0.34
N PRO A 93 -6.55 12.35 0.65
CA PRO A 93 -6.13 12.08 2.02
C PRO A 93 -5.22 10.85 2.17
N LEU A 94 -5.40 9.79 1.35
CA LEU A 94 -4.53 8.63 1.38
C LEU A 94 -3.15 8.96 0.80
N PHE A 95 -3.10 9.74 -0.29
CA PHE A 95 -1.83 10.19 -0.84
C PHE A 95 -1.08 11.14 0.10
N LEU A 96 -1.80 12.04 0.78
CA LEU A 96 -1.21 12.89 1.83
C LEU A 96 -0.65 12.07 2.99
N ALA A 97 -1.39 11.05 3.46
CA ALA A 97 -0.92 10.14 4.48
C ALA A 97 0.36 9.40 4.04
N PHE A 98 0.40 8.93 2.80
CA PHE A 98 1.60 8.33 2.21
C PHE A 98 2.76 9.32 2.12
N TRP A 99 2.51 10.54 1.62
CA TRP A 99 3.56 11.55 1.44
C TRP A 99 4.25 11.90 2.76
N ALA A 100 3.47 12.06 3.83
CA ALA A 100 4.01 12.33 5.16
C ALA A 100 4.98 11.22 5.63
N GLU A 101 4.71 9.96 5.27
CA GLU A 101 5.56 8.82 5.61
C GLU A 101 6.72 8.64 4.63
N TRP A 102 6.52 8.94 3.35
CA TRP A 102 7.58 8.96 2.34
C TRP A 102 8.75 9.88 2.72
N GLN A 103 8.45 11.07 3.22
CA GLN A 103 9.45 12.04 3.65
C GLN A 103 10.27 11.56 4.88
N ARG A 104 9.74 10.61 5.63
CA ARG A 104 10.41 10.04 6.82
C ARG A 104 11.22 8.78 6.52
N CYS A 105 11.14 8.24 5.31
CA CYS A 105 11.90 7.04 4.94
C CYS A 105 13.39 7.32 4.96
N THR A 106 14.14 6.48 5.67
CA THR A 106 15.60 6.63 5.86
C THR A 106 16.41 5.68 4.98
N SER A 107 15.77 4.67 4.39
CA SER A 107 16.42 3.67 3.55
C SER A 107 15.60 3.34 2.30
N GLU A 108 16.26 2.79 1.28
CA GLU A 108 15.61 2.31 0.06
C GLU A 108 14.62 1.17 0.36
N ALA A 109 14.95 0.27 1.28
CA ALA A 109 14.06 -0.82 1.69
C ALA A 109 12.78 -0.30 2.37
N GLU A 110 12.89 0.71 3.22
CA GLU A 110 11.74 1.38 3.83
C GLU A 110 10.88 2.09 2.80
N ARG A 111 11.51 2.80 1.84
CA ARG A 111 10.80 3.44 0.72
C ARG A 111 10.04 2.42 -0.13
N GLY A 112 10.69 1.32 -0.52
CA GLY A 112 10.09 0.25 -1.30
C GLY A 112 8.85 -0.31 -0.63
N LEU A 113 8.94 -0.60 0.67
CA LEU A 113 7.83 -1.13 1.45
C LEU A 113 6.70 -0.11 1.64
N THR A 114 7.04 1.18 1.81
CA THR A 114 6.04 2.26 1.94
C THR A 114 5.26 2.45 0.63
N VAL A 115 5.94 2.42 -0.52
CA VAL A 115 5.31 2.48 -1.85
C VAL A 115 4.46 1.23 -2.12
N TYR A 116 4.93 0.05 -1.72
CA TYR A 116 4.15 -1.20 -1.82
C TYR A 116 2.85 -1.11 -1.04
N VAL A 117 2.89 -0.58 0.19
CA VAL A 117 1.68 -0.40 1.01
C VAL A 117 0.69 0.53 0.31
N LEU A 118 1.13 1.69 -0.19
CA LEU A 118 0.25 2.59 -0.95
C LEU A 118 -0.36 1.89 -2.17
N PHE A 119 0.46 1.16 -2.92
CA PHE A 119 0.01 0.42 -4.10
C PHE A 119 -1.06 -0.62 -3.76
N ALA A 120 -0.85 -1.40 -2.69
CA ALA A 120 -1.82 -2.39 -2.23
C ALA A 120 -3.10 -1.74 -1.69
N LEU A 121 -3.00 -0.63 -0.95
CA LEU A 121 -4.16 0.10 -0.46
C LEU A 121 -5.02 0.69 -1.59
N ASN A 122 -4.44 0.94 -2.75
CA ASN A 122 -5.15 1.49 -3.91
C ASN A 122 -5.66 0.45 -4.92
N ASP A 123 -5.37 -0.82 -4.71
CA ASP A 123 -5.77 -1.91 -5.61
C ASP A 123 -6.18 -3.15 -4.80
N LYS A 124 -7.46 -3.52 -4.87
CA LYS A 124 -8.03 -4.63 -4.11
C LYS A 124 -7.36 -5.96 -4.41
N LEU A 125 -7.07 -6.24 -5.68
CA LEU A 125 -6.39 -7.49 -6.06
C LEU A 125 -4.98 -7.54 -5.48
N VAL A 126 -4.22 -6.46 -5.56
CA VAL A 126 -2.88 -6.38 -4.99
C VAL A 126 -2.91 -6.54 -3.47
N PHE A 127 -3.90 -5.93 -2.82
CA PHE A 127 -4.11 -6.07 -1.38
C PHE A 127 -4.37 -7.54 -0.98
N ASP A 128 -5.29 -8.21 -1.66
CA ASP A 128 -5.65 -9.59 -1.36
C ASP A 128 -4.50 -10.55 -1.69
N LEU A 129 -3.82 -10.38 -2.81
CA LEU A 129 -2.60 -11.14 -3.12
C LEU A 129 -1.51 -10.91 -2.06
N GLY A 130 -1.40 -9.70 -1.54
CA GLY A 130 -0.44 -9.36 -0.47
C GLY A 130 -0.76 -10.04 0.85
N THR A 131 -2.02 -10.01 1.26
CA THR A 131 -2.47 -10.50 2.57
C THR A 131 -2.74 -12.01 2.60
N GLU A 132 -3.09 -12.63 1.47
CA GLU A 132 -3.49 -14.04 1.41
C GLU A 132 -2.42 -14.95 0.76
N LEU A 133 -1.76 -14.49 -0.30
CA LEU A 133 -0.72 -15.27 -0.99
C LEU A 133 0.69 -14.93 -0.50
N LEU A 134 1.04 -13.63 -0.53
CA LEU A 134 2.41 -13.22 -0.24
C LEU A 134 2.75 -13.36 1.25
N PHE A 135 1.84 -13.00 2.15
CA PHE A 135 2.05 -13.09 3.59
C PHE A 135 2.58 -14.45 4.07
N PRO A 136 1.94 -15.60 3.77
CA PRO A 136 2.46 -16.90 4.19
C PRO A 136 3.81 -17.25 3.55
N LEU A 137 4.15 -16.68 2.38
CA LEU A 137 5.46 -16.85 1.78
C LEU A 137 6.52 -16.01 2.49
N LEU A 138 6.21 -14.77 2.85
CA LEU A 138 7.10 -13.90 3.65
C LEU A 138 7.41 -14.52 5.02
N ARG A 139 6.43 -15.14 5.66
CA ARG A 139 6.59 -15.84 6.95
C ARG A 139 7.58 -17.00 6.88
N ARG A 140 7.70 -17.64 5.71
CA ARG A 140 8.57 -18.80 5.46
C ARG A 140 9.77 -18.45 4.58
N ALA A 141 10.02 -17.16 4.34
CA ALA A 141 11.12 -16.72 3.49
C ALA A 141 12.47 -17.33 3.92
N PRO A 142 13.34 -17.70 2.96
CA PRO A 142 13.20 -17.52 1.51
C PRO A 142 12.41 -18.65 0.83
N VAL A 143 11.29 -18.31 0.19
CA VAL A 143 10.45 -19.25 -0.59
C VAL A 143 10.20 -18.67 -1.97
N GLU A 144 10.09 -19.50 -2.99
CA GLU A 144 9.84 -19.04 -4.35
C GLU A 144 8.40 -18.51 -4.52
N LEU A 145 8.25 -17.28 -5.00
CA LEU A 145 7.00 -16.72 -5.49
C LEU A 145 6.85 -17.03 -6.98
N ARG A 146 5.89 -17.88 -7.33
CA ARG A 146 5.70 -18.38 -8.70
C ARG A 146 4.50 -17.71 -9.36
N VAL A 147 4.59 -17.50 -10.66
CA VAL A 147 3.47 -17.06 -11.50
C VAL A 147 2.25 -18.00 -11.36
N ALA A 148 2.50 -19.30 -11.26
CA ALA A 148 1.43 -20.30 -11.07
C ALA A 148 0.67 -20.10 -9.75
N ASP A 149 1.34 -19.71 -8.68
CA ASP A 149 0.70 -19.47 -7.37
C ASP A 149 -0.22 -18.23 -7.43
N VAL A 150 0.20 -17.18 -8.14
CA VAL A 150 -0.62 -15.98 -8.38
C VAL A 150 -1.84 -16.32 -9.23
N LEU A 151 -1.66 -17.08 -10.33
CA LEU A 151 -2.76 -17.55 -11.17
C LEU A 151 -3.77 -18.39 -10.38
N ALA A 152 -3.28 -19.29 -9.53
CA ALA A 152 -4.15 -20.10 -8.66
C ALA A 152 -4.94 -19.25 -7.66
N SER A 153 -4.32 -18.19 -7.12
CA SER A 153 -5.01 -17.25 -6.22
C SER A 153 -6.08 -16.45 -6.93
N ILE A 154 -5.80 -15.93 -8.13
CA ILE A 154 -6.78 -15.22 -8.97
C ILE A 154 -7.97 -16.15 -9.29
N LYS A 155 -7.72 -17.40 -9.68
CA LYS A 155 -8.77 -18.37 -9.96
C LYS A 155 -9.62 -18.69 -8.72
N ARG A 156 -8.99 -18.79 -7.56
CA ARG A 156 -9.70 -19.04 -6.29
C ARG A 156 -10.64 -17.89 -5.92
N ALA A 157 -10.31 -16.68 -6.31
CA ALA A 157 -11.11 -15.48 -6.04
C ALA A 157 -12.32 -15.33 -6.98
N GLU A 158 -12.43 -16.06 -8.10
CA GLU A 158 -13.54 -15.95 -9.08
C GLU A 158 -14.94 -15.97 -8.44
N PRO A 159 -15.26 -16.82 -7.45
CA PRO A 159 -16.59 -16.83 -6.85
C PRO A 159 -16.98 -15.52 -6.16
N SER A 160 -16.00 -14.80 -5.61
CA SER A 160 -16.19 -13.51 -4.92
C SER A 160 -15.97 -12.31 -5.84
N HIS A 161 -15.25 -12.52 -6.95
CA HIS A 161 -14.85 -11.50 -7.92
C HIS A 161 -15.18 -11.97 -9.36
N PRO A 162 -16.47 -11.98 -9.74
CA PRO A 162 -16.90 -12.52 -11.04
C PRO A 162 -16.34 -11.74 -12.24
N GLU A 163 -15.90 -10.51 -12.05
CA GLU A 163 -15.22 -9.74 -13.11
C GLU A 163 -13.95 -10.41 -13.63
N VAL A 164 -13.32 -11.28 -12.85
CA VAL A 164 -12.13 -12.04 -13.25
C VAL A 164 -12.45 -13.04 -14.38
N GLU A 165 -13.67 -13.56 -14.48
CA GLU A 165 -14.08 -14.47 -15.55
C GLU A 165 -13.94 -13.83 -16.94
N GLY A 166 -14.16 -12.51 -17.04
CA GLY A 166 -14.00 -11.75 -18.26
C GLY A 166 -12.57 -11.52 -18.71
N TRP A 167 -11.55 -11.90 -17.90
CA TRP A 167 -10.15 -11.70 -18.26
C TRP A 167 -9.63 -12.84 -19.12
N SER A 168 -8.96 -12.49 -20.22
CA SER A 168 -8.29 -13.49 -21.06
C SER A 168 -7.13 -14.16 -20.31
N ASP A 169 -6.74 -15.36 -20.74
CA ASP A 169 -5.59 -16.08 -20.19
C ASP A 169 -4.32 -15.26 -20.31
N ASN A 170 -4.16 -14.49 -21.39
CA ASN A 170 -3.03 -13.58 -21.55
C ASN A 170 -3.04 -12.46 -20.51
N THR A 171 -4.20 -11.86 -20.24
CA THR A 171 -4.36 -10.83 -19.20
C THR A 171 -3.99 -11.39 -17.83
N ARG A 172 -4.53 -12.55 -17.45
CA ARG A 172 -4.23 -13.22 -16.18
C ARG A 172 -2.74 -13.53 -16.04
N ARG A 173 -2.11 -14.05 -17.12
CA ARG A 173 -0.68 -14.39 -17.14
C ARG A 173 0.21 -13.16 -17.02
N SER A 174 -0.07 -12.11 -17.80
CA SER A 174 0.67 -10.83 -17.72
C SER A 174 0.56 -10.23 -16.32
N LEU A 175 -0.65 -10.19 -15.76
CA LEU A 175 -0.88 -9.70 -14.41
C LEU A 175 -0.06 -10.47 -13.37
N ALA A 176 -0.05 -11.81 -13.45
CA ALA A 176 0.71 -12.63 -12.51
C ALA A 176 2.23 -12.44 -12.64
N GLN A 177 2.74 -12.28 -13.86
CA GLN A 177 4.14 -11.97 -14.13
C GLN A 177 4.52 -10.60 -13.59
N ASP A 178 3.69 -9.58 -13.86
CA ASP A 178 3.93 -8.21 -13.44
C ASP A 178 3.78 -8.06 -11.91
N TYR A 179 2.87 -8.82 -11.26
CA TYR A 179 2.81 -8.89 -9.80
C TYR A 179 4.13 -9.42 -9.23
N CYS A 180 4.60 -10.58 -9.70
CA CYS A 180 5.86 -11.15 -9.21
C CYS A 180 7.06 -10.21 -9.44
N ALA A 181 7.09 -9.49 -10.56
CA ALA A 181 8.13 -8.50 -10.84
C ALA A 181 8.03 -7.30 -9.89
N SER A 182 6.81 -6.80 -9.64
CA SER A 182 6.55 -5.70 -8.71
C SER A 182 6.98 -6.02 -7.29
N ILE A 183 6.69 -7.23 -6.79
CA ILE A 183 7.11 -7.68 -5.46
C ILE A 183 8.64 -7.66 -5.31
N ARG A 184 9.38 -8.03 -6.37
CA ARG A 184 10.85 -7.89 -6.41
C ARG A 184 11.27 -6.41 -6.39
N ASP A 185 10.63 -5.58 -7.19
CA ASP A 185 10.98 -4.17 -7.33
C ASP A 185 10.74 -3.38 -6.01
N PHE A 186 9.79 -3.83 -5.19
CA PHE A 186 9.57 -3.32 -3.84
C PHE A 186 10.52 -3.89 -2.78
N GLY A 187 11.42 -4.81 -3.15
CA GLY A 187 12.37 -5.42 -2.21
C GLY A 187 11.81 -6.59 -1.38
N LEU A 188 10.59 -7.07 -1.67
CA LEU A 188 9.96 -8.21 -1.00
C LEU A 188 10.33 -9.57 -1.62
N ALA A 189 11.06 -9.56 -2.73
CA ALA A 189 11.70 -10.72 -3.33
C ALA A 189 13.00 -10.34 -4.02
N THR A 190 13.88 -11.34 -4.24
CA THR A 190 15.14 -11.20 -4.97
C THR A 190 15.20 -12.19 -6.14
N GLY A 191 16.10 -11.95 -7.07
CA GLY A 191 16.33 -12.81 -8.23
C GLY A 191 15.59 -12.37 -9.50
N GLY A 192 16.01 -12.88 -10.63
CA GLY A 192 15.49 -12.56 -11.95
C GLY A 192 14.32 -13.45 -12.37
N THR A 193 14.64 -14.60 -13.00
CA THR A 193 13.63 -15.57 -13.43
C THR A 193 12.97 -16.26 -12.24
N ARG A 194 13.76 -16.71 -11.29
CA ARG A 194 13.30 -17.29 -10.03
C ARG A 194 13.28 -16.20 -8.96
N LYS A 195 12.13 -15.94 -8.37
CA LYS A 195 11.96 -14.90 -7.35
C LYS A 195 11.80 -15.54 -5.97
N LEU A 196 12.78 -15.31 -5.10
CA LEU A 196 12.77 -15.79 -3.71
C LEU A 196 12.30 -14.65 -2.81
N THR A 197 11.27 -14.91 -2.02
CA THR A 197 10.73 -13.93 -1.05
C THR A 197 11.78 -13.56 -0.01
N VAL A 198 11.69 -12.31 0.45
CA VAL A 198 12.51 -11.76 1.52
C VAL A 198 11.57 -11.25 2.61
N ARG A 199 11.74 -11.73 3.83
CA ARG A 199 10.98 -11.19 4.97
C ARG A 199 11.44 -9.75 5.22
N PRO A 200 10.55 -8.74 5.11
CA PRO A 200 10.96 -7.36 5.32
C PRO A 200 11.26 -7.12 6.81
N ALA A 201 12.17 -6.18 7.08
CA ALA A 201 12.26 -5.59 8.41
C ALA A 201 11.02 -4.70 8.65
N LEU A 202 10.62 -4.58 9.90
CA LEU A 202 9.53 -3.66 10.27
C LEU A 202 10.08 -2.23 10.37
N TYR A 203 9.64 -1.39 9.45
CA TYR A 203 9.97 0.03 9.42
C TYR A 203 8.80 0.88 9.92
N GLY A 204 9.12 2.06 10.45
CA GLY A 204 8.12 2.98 11.00
C GLY A 204 7.17 3.54 9.94
N ALA A 205 7.69 3.98 8.81
CA ALA A 205 6.88 4.64 7.78
C ALA A 205 5.75 3.76 7.21
N PRO A 206 5.97 2.51 6.75
CA PRO A 206 4.88 1.68 6.24
C PRO A 206 3.87 1.28 7.33
N VAL A 207 4.28 1.09 8.58
CA VAL A 207 3.36 0.80 9.69
C VAL A 207 2.46 2.01 9.97
N ARG A 208 3.03 3.23 10.08
CA ARG A 208 2.24 4.45 10.28
C ARG A 208 1.31 4.73 9.10
N LEU A 209 1.75 4.46 7.86
CA LEU A 209 0.88 4.57 6.68
C LEU A 209 -0.35 3.67 6.80
N LEU A 210 -0.18 2.40 7.20
CA LEU A 210 -1.32 1.49 7.44
C LEU A 210 -2.26 2.03 8.52
N VAL A 211 -1.72 2.49 9.64
CA VAL A 211 -2.54 3.07 10.71
C VAL A 211 -3.32 4.29 10.23
N ARG A 212 -2.69 5.19 9.48
CA ARG A 212 -3.37 6.37 8.88
C ARG A 212 -4.46 5.95 7.91
N ALA A 213 -4.18 4.99 7.01
CA ALA A 213 -5.15 4.50 6.03
C ALA A 213 -6.36 3.85 6.71
N LEU A 214 -6.14 3.04 7.75
CA LEU A 214 -7.22 2.41 8.52
C LEU A 214 -8.09 3.46 9.25
N ARG A 215 -7.49 4.56 9.71
CA ARG A 215 -8.23 5.68 10.29
C ARG A 215 -9.10 6.42 9.26
N LEU A 216 -8.65 6.52 8.02
CA LEU A 216 -9.45 7.12 6.94
C LEU A 216 -10.73 6.32 6.65
N THR A 217 -10.74 5.01 6.93
CA THR A 217 -11.93 4.15 6.81
C THR A 217 -12.82 4.15 8.06
N SER A 218 -12.56 5.00 9.04
CA SER A 218 -13.29 5.08 10.31
C SER A 218 -13.22 3.79 11.16
N ALA A 219 -12.19 2.96 10.97
CA ALA A 219 -11.96 1.78 11.79
C ALA A 219 -11.77 2.15 13.27
N ALA A 220 -12.36 1.38 14.18
CA ALA A 220 -12.13 1.54 15.60
C ALA A 220 -10.66 1.23 15.95
N GLN A 221 -10.10 1.89 16.97
CA GLN A 221 -8.70 1.74 17.35
C GLN A 221 -8.28 0.29 17.65
N VAL A 222 -9.14 -0.48 18.31
CA VAL A 222 -8.93 -1.93 18.54
C VAL A 222 -8.85 -2.69 17.22
N ALA A 223 -9.77 -2.41 16.29
CA ALA A 223 -9.79 -3.05 14.97
C ALA A 223 -8.53 -2.70 14.16
N ILE A 224 -7.95 -1.50 14.33
CA ILE A 224 -6.69 -1.12 13.67
C ILE A 224 -5.56 -2.04 14.10
N ALA A 225 -5.34 -2.24 15.40
CA ALA A 225 -4.24 -3.06 15.92
C ALA A 225 -4.34 -4.55 15.50
N GLN A 226 -5.54 -5.03 15.22
CA GLN A 226 -5.82 -6.42 14.81
C GLN A 226 -6.10 -6.58 13.31
N HIS A 227 -5.99 -5.51 12.54
CA HIS A 227 -6.43 -5.52 11.15
C HIS A 227 -5.49 -6.33 10.24
N PRO A 228 -6.04 -7.20 9.35
CA PRO A 228 -5.24 -8.07 8.49
C PRO A 228 -4.35 -7.32 7.48
N ALA A 229 -4.55 -6.02 7.28
CA ALA A 229 -3.69 -5.19 6.43
C ALA A 229 -2.20 -5.24 6.83
N PHE A 230 -1.88 -5.50 8.09
CA PHE A 230 -0.48 -5.64 8.53
C PHE A 230 0.22 -6.87 7.95
N ARG A 231 -0.54 -7.83 7.41
CA ARG A 231 0.00 -8.95 6.63
C ARG A 231 0.78 -8.50 5.39
N LEU A 232 0.47 -7.33 4.83
CA LEU A 232 1.29 -6.71 3.78
C LEU A 232 2.75 -6.54 4.20
N LEU A 233 3.01 -6.35 5.50
CA LEU A 233 4.33 -6.20 6.08
C LEU A 233 4.93 -7.52 6.61
N GLY A 234 4.28 -8.65 6.36
CA GLY A 234 4.72 -9.97 6.81
C GLY A 234 4.48 -10.23 8.31
N VAL A 235 3.61 -9.44 8.97
CA VAL A 235 3.27 -9.58 10.40
C VAL A 235 1.78 -9.73 10.62
N ASP A 236 1.41 -10.40 11.71
CA ASP A 236 0.01 -10.63 12.11
C ASP A 236 -0.08 -10.82 13.64
N GLY A 237 -1.24 -10.56 14.20
CA GLY A 237 -1.53 -10.81 15.61
C GLY A 237 -0.58 -10.09 16.57
N ILE A 238 0.08 -10.86 17.44
CA ILE A 238 0.97 -10.31 18.47
C ILE A 238 2.15 -9.52 17.89
N GLU A 239 2.67 -9.88 16.72
CA GLU A 239 3.78 -9.15 16.10
C GLU A 239 3.39 -7.72 15.69
N VAL A 240 2.10 -7.47 15.40
CA VAL A 240 1.59 -6.11 15.16
C VAL A 240 1.64 -5.30 16.45
N ILE A 241 1.23 -5.89 17.57
CA ILE A 241 1.25 -5.26 18.89
C ILE A 241 2.69 -4.92 19.29
N ASP A 242 3.62 -5.85 19.08
CA ASP A 242 5.04 -5.64 19.35
C ASP A 242 5.61 -4.50 18.48
N ALA A 243 5.27 -4.47 17.18
CA ALA A 243 5.67 -3.40 16.26
C ALA A 243 5.13 -2.02 16.69
N LEU A 244 3.86 -1.94 17.09
CA LEU A 244 3.27 -0.70 17.59
C LEU A 244 3.91 -0.27 18.92
N GLY A 245 4.21 -1.23 19.79
CA GLY A 245 4.93 -0.99 21.06
C GLY A 245 6.33 -0.44 20.83
N GLU A 246 7.08 -0.98 19.88
CA GLU A 246 8.41 -0.49 19.50
C GLU A 246 8.35 0.93 18.93
N LEU A 247 7.39 1.21 18.05
CA LEU A 247 7.19 2.55 17.50
C LEU A 247 6.78 3.56 18.58
N ASN A 248 6.00 3.13 19.58
CA ASN A 248 5.69 3.96 20.74
C ASN A 248 6.94 4.26 21.57
N ARG A 249 7.81 3.26 21.78
CA ARG A 249 9.06 3.43 22.59
C ARG A 249 10.00 4.45 21.97
N ILE A 250 10.07 4.53 20.64
CA ILE A 250 10.90 5.52 19.91
C ILE A 250 10.16 6.84 19.63
N GLY A 251 8.93 7.00 20.14
CA GLY A 251 8.15 8.23 19.99
C GLY A 251 7.54 8.45 18.59
N ALA A 252 7.57 7.43 17.73
CA ALA A 252 7.04 7.53 16.37
C ALA A 252 5.51 7.53 16.30
N LEU A 253 4.85 6.99 17.32
CA LEU A 253 3.41 7.05 17.57
C LEU A 253 3.14 6.87 19.07
N ARG A 254 1.91 7.08 19.50
CA ARG A 254 1.45 6.73 20.86
C ARG A 254 0.60 5.47 20.76
N PHE A 255 1.02 4.43 21.48
CA PHE A 255 0.29 3.17 21.56
C PHE A 255 0.24 2.68 23.00
N ARG A 256 -0.96 2.41 23.50
CA ARG A 256 -1.20 1.77 24.78
C ARG A 256 -2.31 0.74 24.62
N MET A 257 -2.14 -0.41 25.21
CA MET A 257 -3.15 -1.45 25.25
C MET A 257 -3.28 -1.99 26.68
N GLN A 258 -4.51 -2.04 27.19
CA GLN A 258 -4.83 -2.62 28.48
C GLN A 258 -6.13 -3.44 28.35
N GLY A 259 -6.00 -4.75 28.29
CA GLY A 259 -7.12 -5.62 27.92
C GLY A 259 -7.62 -5.28 26.51
N ASP A 260 -8.90 -5.01 26.40
CA ASP A 260 -9.56 -4.65 25.13
C ASP A 260 -9.51 -3.13 24.82
N VAL A 261 -8.92 -2.33 25.72
CA VAL A 261 -8.79 -0.88 25.51
C VAL A 261 -7.49 -0.60 24.80
N VAL A 262 -7.59 0.00 23.61
CA VAL A 262 -6.46 0.42 22.79
C VAL A 262 -6.51 1.94 22.59
N GLU A 263 -5.42 2.61 22.97
CA GLU A 263 -5.14 3.99 22.60
C GLU A 263 -4.03 3.97 21.53
N LEU A 264 -4.35 4.41 20.34
CA LEU A 264 -3.40 4.49 19.22
C LEU A 264 -3.47 5.89 18.63
N ASP A 265 -2.37 6.61 18.61
CA ASP A 265 -2.30 7.95 18.05
C ASP A 265 -0.97 8.19 17.31
N ILE A 266 -1.03 8.90 16.19
CA ILE A 266 0.16 9.28 15.42
C ILE A 266 0.34 10.78 15.65
N ALA A 267 1.45 11.16 16.25
CA ALA A 267 1.78 12.56 16.41
C ALA A 267 1.80 13.25 15.04
N GLU A 268 0.91 14.22 14.84
CA GLU A 268 0.94 15.08 13.67
C GLU A 268 2.11 16.04 13.87
N GLY A 269 3.19 15.84 13.13
CA GLY A 269 4.26 16.78 12.85
C GLY A 269 5.08 17.30 14.03
N GLN A 270 6.30 16.85 14.19
CA GLN A 270 7.47 17.70 14.38
C GLN A 270 8.36 17.58 13.17
#